data_c23c1601ab1393647ecf2b33f489cb33
#
_entry.id   c23c1601ab1393647ecf2b33f489cb33
#
_cell.length_a   1.000
_cell.length_b   1.000
_cell.length_c   1.000
_cell.angle_alpha   90.00
_cell.angle_beta   90.00
_cell.angle_gamma   90.00
#
_symmetry.space_group_name_H-M   'P 1'
#
loop_
_entity.id
_entity.type
_entity.pdbx_description
1 polymer ?
#
loop_
_entity_poly.entity_id
_entity_poly.type
_entity_poly.pdbx_seq_one_letter_code
_entity_poly.pdbx_strand_id
1 'polypeptide(L)'
;VKEVLNWALDSDLYVILNIHYDNGWFSDFADDKKRDECFKKYEAIWKQLCEEFGDYGDHLMFESLNEEGGWEELWNRYSNEGDKEKSYSILNEINQKFVDIVRASGKNNGKRHLLIAGYNTDIDLTCDKLYKMPADPENRCAVSVHYYTPVTFAILEKDASWGKAQTTWGSEADKKLLTKYMDMMKTPFVEKGIPVIIGEYG
;
A
#
# COMPACT_ATOMS: atom_id res chain seq x y z
N VAL A 1 5.67 -18.28 7.59
CA VAL A 1 5.80 -17.43 6.40
C VAL A 1 6.57 -18.15 5.31
N LYS A 2 7.85 -18.54 5.52
CA LYS A 2 8.73 -19.13 4.50
C LYS A 2 8.15 -20.37 3.82
N GLU A 3 7.55 -21.28 4.56
CA GLU A 3 6.96 -22.52 4.03
C GLU A 3 5.79 -22.22 3.07
N VAL A 4 4.87 -21.33 3.48
CA VAL A 4 3.72 -20.93 2.66
C VAL A 4 4.18 -20.18 1.39
N LEU A 5 5.18 -19.30 1.53
CA LEU A 5 5.77 -18.60 0.41
C LEU A 5 6.39 -19.57 -0.60
N ASN A 6 7.13 -20.58 -0.12
CA ASN A 6 7.70 -21.60 -1.00
C ASN A 6 6.62 -22.40 -1.74
N TRP A 7 5.54 -22.80 -1.08
CA TRP A 7 4.42 -23.50 -1.75
C TRP A 7 3.81 -22.67 -2.88
N ALA A 8 3.67 -21.37 -2.67
CA ALA A 8 3.14 -20.48 -3.71
C ALA A 8 4.12 -20.35 -4.88
N LEU A 9 5.42 -20.16 -4.60
CA LEU A 9 6.45 -20.07 -5.64
C LEU A 9 6.63 -21.38 -6.41
N ASP A 10 6.59 -22.52 -5.73
CA ASP A 10 6.65 -23.86 -6.34
C ASP A 10 5.44 -24.12 -7.26
N SER A 11 4.34 -23.40 -7.03
CA SER A 11 3.14 -23.41 -7.87
C SER A 11 3.15 -22.37 -8.98
N ASP A 12 4.32 -21.76 -9.25
CA ASP A 12 4.54 -20.72 -10.27
C ASP A 12 3.69 -19.44 -10.05
N LEU A 13 3.38 -19.12 -8.78
CA LEU A 13 2.66 -17.91 -8.43
C LEU A 13 3.61 -16.73 -8.18
N TYR A 14 3.15 -15.53 -8.45
CA TYR A 14 3.76 -14.32 -7.92
C TYR A 14 3.27 -14.09 -6.50
N VAL A 15 4.18 -13.72 -5.61
CA VAL A 15 3.91 -13.51 -4.19
C VAL A 15 4.23 -12.08 -3.81
N ILE A 16 3.28 -11.42 -3.16
CA ILE A 16 3.48 -10.12 -2.51
C ILE A 16 3.63 -10.38 -1.00
N LEU A 17 4.74 -9.94 -0.43
CA LEU A 17 5.01 -10.02 1.00
C LEU A 17 4.98 -8.63 1.61
N ASN A 18 4.10 -8.41 2.58
CA ASN A 18 4.03 -7.18 3.36
C ASN A 18 3.96 -7.45 4.87
N ILE A 19 4.04 -6.38 5.66
CA ILE A 19 3.68 -6.38 7.08
C ILE A 19 2.23 -5.91 7.12
N HIS A 20 1.28 -6.85 7.31
CA HIS A 20 -0.13 -6.52 7.24
C HIS A 20 -0.59 -5.76 8.50
N TYR A 21 -1.29 -6.38 9.43
CA TYR A 21 -1.83 -5.68 10.61
C TYR A 21 -0.83 -5.61 11.79
N ASP A 22 -0.13 -6.70 12.07
CA ASP A 22 0.87 -6.87 13.16
C ASP A 22 0.50 -6.14 14.48
N ASN A 23 -0.71 -6.37 14.99
CA ASN A 23 -1.26 -5.76 16.21
C ASN A 23 -1.44 -4.22 16.16
N GLY A 24 -1.47 -3.62 14.98
CA GLY A 24 -1.86 -2.22 14.78
C GLY A 24 -0.85 -1.17 15.27
N TRP A 25 0.42 -1.54 15.49
CA TRP A 25 1.44 -0.61 15.95
C TRP A 25 1.76 0.52 14.95
N PHE A 26 1.36 0.36 13.71
CA PHE A 26 1.49 1.41 12.69
C PHE A 26 0.73 2.70 13.05
N SER A 27 -0.31 2.63 13.88
CA SER A 27 -1.01 3.82 14.37
C SER A 27 -0.08 4.74 15.18
N ASP A 28 0.93 4.19 15.83
CA ASP A 28 1.91 4.95 16.61
C ASP A 28 2.83 5.84 15.76
N PHE A 29 2.86 5.68 14.43
CA PHE A 29 3.53 6.64 13.54
C PHE A 29 2.92 8.05 13.61
N ALA A 30 1.64 8.18 13.96
CA ALA A 30 0.99 9.48 14.16
C ALA A 30 1.49 10.22 15.40
N ASP A 31 1.98 9.50 16.41
CA ASP A 31 2.49 10.09 17.67
C ASP A 31 3.97 10.47 17.52
N ASP A 32 4.27 11.77 17.63
CA ASP A 32 5.64 12.31 17.51
C ASP A 32 6.63 11.68 18.51
N LYS A 33 6.14 11.24 19.69
CA LYS A 33 6.99 10.63 20.73
C LYS A 33 7.32 9.17 20.45
N LYS A 34 6.51 8.49 19.67
CA LYS A 34 6.66 7.06 19.37
C LYS A 34 7.22 6.80 17.97
N ARG A 35 7.18 7.78 17.09
CA ARG A 35 7.52 7.61 15.66
C ARG A 35 8.92 7.04 15.45
N ASP A 36 9.91 7.51 16.20
CA ASP A 36 11.29 6.99 16.08
C ASP A 36 11.38 5.49 16.42
N GLU A 37 10.64 5.04 17.44
CA GLU A 37 10.59 3.62 17.79
C GLU A 37 9.85 2.80 16.72
N CYS A 38 8.80 3.36 16.12
CA CYS A 38 8.13 2.73 14.98
C CYS A 38 9.08 2.56 13.80
N PHE A 39 9.87 3.58 13.45
CA PHE A 39 10.88 3.47 12.40
C PHE A 39 11.94 2.41 12.71
N LYS A 40 12.42 2.33 13.95
CA LYS A 40 13.38 1.29 14.35
C LYS A 40 12.79 -0.10 14.23
N LYS A 41 11.53 -0.29 14.67
CA LYS A 41 10.82 -1.57 14.54
C LYS A 41 10.63 -1.94 13.06
N TYR A 42 10.16 -1.00 12.25
CA TYR A 42 9.95 -1.17 10.82
C TYR A 42 11.26 -1.60 10.10
N GLU A 43 12.33 -0.87 10.38
CA GLU A 43 13.65 -1.17 9.83
C GLU A 43 14.16 -2.56 10.26
N ALA A 44 13.98 -2.92 11.53
CA ALA A 44 14.41 -4.23 12.04
C ALA A 44 13.66 -5.38 11.38
N ILE A 45 12.34 -5.23 11.15
CA ILE A 45 11.54 -6.25 10.48
C ILE A 45 11.99 -6.38 9.02
N TRP A 46 12.08 -5.27 8.27
CA TRP A 46 12.48 -5.31 6.87
C TRP A 46 13.90 -5.83 6.66
N LYS A 47 14.84 -5.52 7.56
CA LYS A 47 16.19 -6.10 7.51
C LYS A 47 16.17 -7.63 7.63
N GLN A 48 15.35 -8.17 8.55
CA GLN A 48 15.19 -9.63 8.70
C GLN A 48 14.56 -10.25 7.45
N LEU A 49 13.51 -9.63 6.89
CA LEU A 49 12.87 -10.12 5.66
C LEU A 49 13.83 -10.06 4.46
N CYS A 50 14.60 -8.99 4.35
CA CYS A 50 15.60 -8.84 3.29
C CYS A 50 16.74 -9.87 3.39
N GLU A 51 17.18 -10.20 4.60
CA GLU A 51 18.19 -11.24 4.84
C GLU A 51 17.65 -12.62 4.48
N GLU A 52 16.46 -12.97 4.99
CA GLU A 52 15.84 -14.28 4.79
C GLU A 52 15.48 -14.56 3.34
N PHE A 53 14.98 -13.56 2.62
CA PHE A 53 14.44 -13.70 1.26
C PHE A 53 15.34 -13.06 0.19
N GLY A 54 16.55 -12.64 0.52
CA GLY A 54 17.44 -11.91 -0.39
C GLY A 54 17.82 -12.67 -1.65
N ASP A 55 17.86 -14.00 -1.61
CA ASP A 55 18.22 -14.86 -2.74
C ASP A 55 17.00 -15.33 -3.58
N TYR A 56 15.79 -14.95 -3.18
CA TYR A 56 14.55 -15.28 -3.92
C TYR A 56 14.44 -14.44 -5.19
N GLY A 57 13.90 -15.07 -6.25
CA GLY A 57 13.77 -14.45 -7.58
C GLY A 57 12.64 -13.43 -7.71
N ASP A 58 12.37 -13.03 -8.96
CA ASP A 58 11.43 -11.97 -9.33
C ASP A 58 9.94 -12.31 -9.09
N HIS A 59 9.60 -13.58 -8.83
CA HIS A 59 8.26 -13.97 -8.42
C HIS A 59 7.91 -13.54 -7.00
N LEU A 60 8.89 -13.12 -6.19
CA LEU A 60 8.66 -12.53 -4.88
C LEU A 60 8.82 -11.01 -4.96
N MET A 61 7.76 -10.31 -4.68
CA MET A 61 7.71 -8.85 -4.53
C MET A 61 7.56 -8.48 -3.06
N PHE A 62 8.11 -7.33 -2.67
CA PHE A 62 7.89 -6.76 -1.34
C PHE A 62 6.97 -5.55 -1.46
N GLU A 63 6.08 -5.39 -0.49
CA GLU A 63 5.17 -4.26 -0.40
C GLU A 63 5.38 -3.51 0.91
N SER A 64 5.50 -2.19 0.82
CA SER A 64 5.96 -1.35 1.93
C SER A 64 5.04 -1.39 3.15
N LEU A 65 3.74 -1.37 2.93
CA LEU A 65 2.68 -1.33 3.94
C LEU A 65 1.44 -2.03 3.38
N ASN A 66 0.45 -2.30 4.24
CA ASN A 66 -0.90 -2.61 3.81
C ASN A 66 -1.73 -1.31 3.70
N GLU A 67 -2.82 -1.17 4.43
CA GLU A 67 -3.77 -0.04 4.38
C GLU A 67 -3.44 1.05 5.42
N GLU A 68 -2.18 1.50 5.45
CA GLU A 68 -1.73 2.47 6.42
C GLU A 68 -1.83 3.91 5.93
N GLY A 69 -1.83 4.86 6.86
CA GLY A 69 -1.98 6.29 6.58
C GLY A 69 -3.33 6.86 7.03
N GLY A 70 -4.31 6.03 7.38
CA GLY A 70 -5.62 6.47 7.89
C GLY A 70 -5.58 6.95 9.35
N TRP A 71 -4.57 7.75 9.73
CA TRP A 71 -4.37 8.25 11.10
C TRP A 71 -5.30 9.42 11.40
N GLU A 72 -6.55 9.11 11.82
CA GLU A 72 -7.61 10.09 12.02
C GLU A 72 -7.30 11.13 13.10
N GLU A 73 -6.51 10.76 14.11
CA GLU A 73 -6.04 11.69 15.14
C GLU A 73 -5.08 12.76 14.57
N LEU A 74 -4.37 12.43 13.49
CA LEU A 74 -3.47 13.36 12.81
C LEU A 74 -4.19 14.16 11.74
N TRP A 75 -4.98 13.48 10.91
CA TRP A 75 -5.84 14.09 9.91
C TRP A 75 -7.06 13.22 9.62
N ASN A 76 -8.24 13.75 9.88
CA ASN A 76 -9.49 13.07 9.58
C ASN A 76 -9.96 13.39 8.16
N ARG A 77 -9.98 12.40 7.27
CA ARG A 77 -10.36 12.55 5.86
C ARG A 77 -11.81 12.99 5.66
N TYR A 78 -12.70 12.68 6.60
CA TYR A 78 -14.14 12.95 6.47
C TYR A 78 -14.50 14.36 6.94
N SER A 79 -13.91 14.84 8.03
CA SER A 79 -14.10 16.21 8.53
C SER A 79 -13.11 17.20 7.92
N ASN A 80 -12.02 16.69 7.33
CA ASN A 80 -10.86 17.46 6.86
C ASN A 80 -10.18 18.29 7.96
N GLU A 81 -10.32 17.86 9.21
CA GLU A 81 -9.63 18.45 10.36
C GLU A 81 -8.26 17.81 10.58
N GLY A 82 -7.33 18.60 11.12
CA GLY A 82 -5.98 18.15 11.44
C GLY A 82 -4.95 18.52 10.36
N ASP A 83 -3.77 17.89 10.44
CA ASP A 83 -2.60 18.19 9.59
C ASP A 83 -2.44 17.16 8.46
N LYS A 84 -3.12 17.42 7.37
CA LYS A 84 -3.06 16.58 6.16
C LYS A 84 -1.64 16.48 5.59
N GLU A 85 -0.90 17.59 5.54
CA GLU A 85 0.45 17.60 4.97
C GLU A 85 1.41 16.75 5.81
N LYS A 86 1.33 16.84 7.13
CA LYS A 86 2.11 16.01 8.03
C LYS A 86 1.78 14.53 7.88
N SER A 87 0.49 14.18 7.75
CA SER A 87 0.06 12.80 7.56
C SER A 87 0.65 12.17 6.30
N TYR A 88 0.59 12.88 5.16
CA TYR A 88 1.23 12.42 3.93
C TYR A 88 2.76 12.40 4.00
N SER A 89 3.36 13.37 4.69
CA SER A 89 4.81 13.42 4.86
C SER A 89 5.33 12.18 5.58
N ILE A 90 4.63 11.72 6.63
CA ILE A 90 4.99 10.51 7.37
C ILE A 90 4.88 9.27 6.47
N LEU A 91 3.79 9.11 5.72
CA LEU A 91 3.65 7.99 4.79
C LEU A 91 4.76 7.98 3.73
N ASN A 92 5.03 9.14 3.13
CA ASN A 92 6.09 9.26 2.13
C ASN A 92 7.47 8.90 2.70
N GLU A 93 7.75 9.27 3.97
CA GLU A 93 8.98 8.92 4.68
C GLU A 93 9.08 7.41 4.92
N ILE A 94 8.00 6.76 5.35
CA ILE A 94 7.97 5.30 5.55
C ILE A 94 8.25 4.60 4.21
N ASN A 95 7.60 5.01 3.13
CA ASN A 95 7.79 4.45 1.81
C ASN A 95 9.23 4.65 1.29
N GLN A 96 9.84 5.82 1.51
CA GLN A 96 11.24 6.04 1.15
C GLN A 96 12.18 5.16 1.98
N LYS A 97 11.96 5.09 3.29
CA LYS A 97 12.74 4.23 4.20
C LYS A 97 12.69 2.76 3.78
N PHE A 98 11.53 2.28 3.35
CA PHE A 98 11.38 0.92 2.82
C PHE A 98 12.28 0.67 1.61
N VAL A 99 12.23 1.55 0.61
CA VAL A 99 13.08 1.41 -0.59
C VAL A 99 14.56 1.41 -0.21
N ASP A 100 14.98 2.35 0.64
CA ASP A 100 16.36 2.47 1.08
C ASP A 100 16.87 1.18 1.77
N ILE A 101 16.06 0.61 2.68
CA ILE A 101 16.41 -0.63 3.38
C ILE A 101 16.54 -1.79 2.40
N VAL A 102 15.55 -1.96 1.51
CA VAL A 102 15.57 -3.09 0.58
C VAL A 102 16.72 -2.97 -0.40
N ARG A 103 16.95 -1.81 -1.00
CA ARG A 103 18.04 -1.60 -1.96
C ARG A 103 19.42 -1.77 -1.32
N ALA A 104 19.61 -1.27 -0.10
CA ALA A 104 20.86 -1.40 0.63
C ALA A 104 21.19 -2.84 1.06
N SER A 105 20.21 -3.73 1.14
CA SER A 105 20.42 -5.12 1.57
C SER A 105 21.11 -6.01 0.53
N GLY A 106 21.24 -5.56 -0.71
CA GLY A 106 21.96 -6.26 -1.77
C GLY A 106 21.26 -7.53 -2.27
N LYS A 107 22.02 -8.46 -2.85
CA LYS A 107 21.53 -9.68 -3.48
C LYS A 107 20.43 -9.35 -4.53
N ASN A 108 19.38 -10.19 -4.65
CA ASN A 108 18.26 -9.93 -5.55
C ASN A 108 17.37 -8.76 -5.08
N ASN A 109 17.47 -8.36 -3.80
CA ASN A 109 16.74 -7.19 -3.29
C ASN A 109 17.19 -5.89 -3.95
N GLY A 110 18.44 -5.81 -4.39
CA GLY A 110 18.95 -4.66 -5.17
C GLY A 110 18.12 -4.37 -6.43
N LYS A 111 17.49 -5.40 -7.01
CA LYS A 111 16.66 -5.29 -8.23
C LYS A 111 15.23 -5.81 -8.08
N ARG A 112 14.82 -6.19 -6.89
CA ARG A 112 13.47 -6.69 -6.61
C ARG A 112 12.41 -5.66 -7.01
N HIS A 113 11.29 -6.12 -7.57
CA HIS A 113 10.11 -5.28 -7.73
C HIS A 113 9.52 -4.95 -6.37
N LEU A 114 9.24 -3.67 -6.14
CA LEU A 114 8.69 -3.15 -4.91
C LEU A 114 7.32 -2.54 -5.16
N LEU A 115 6.37 -2.84 -4.29
CA LEU A 115 5.06 -2.21 -4.27
C LEU A 115 5.07 -1.14 -3.18
N ILE A 116 4.74 0.07 -3.58
CA ILE A 116 4.70 1.23 -2.71
C ILE A 116 3.26 1.52 -2.36
N ALA A 117 2.90 1.28 -1.12
CA ALA A 117 1.53 1.46 -0.66
C ALA A 117 1.08 2.92 -0.83
N GLY A 118 -0.08 3.10 -1.45
CA GLY A 118 -0.78 4.36 -1.48
C GLY A 118 -1.24 4.80 -0.09
N TYR A 119 -1.70 6.03 0.05
CA TYR A 119 -2.26 6.50 1.32
C TYR A 119 -3.53 5.69 1.65
N ASN A 120 -3.46 4.88 2.71
CA ASN A 120 -4.49 3.90 3.07
C ASN A 120 -4.87 2.96 1.91
N THR A 121 -3.97 2.77 0.94
CA THR A 121 -4.21 2.12 -0.37
C THR A 121 -5.46 2.58 -1.12
N ASP A 122 -6.09 3.66 -0.67
CA ASP A 122 -7.27 4.28 -1.27
C ASP A 122 -6.88 5.08 -2.51
N ILE A 123 -7.56 4.86 -3.63
CA ILE A 123 -7.20 5.48 -4.92
C ILE A 123 -7.35 6.99 -4.88
N ASP A 124 -8.44 7.53 -4.29
CA ASP A 124 -8.66 8.97 -4.19
C ASP A 124 -7.52 9.65 -3.40
N LEU A 125 -7.14 9.03 -2.27
CA LEU A 125 -6.09 9.57 -1.40
C LEU A 125 -4.70 9.39 -2.01
N THR A 126 -4.47 8.29 -2.72
CA THR A 126 -3.19 8.02 -3.38
C THR A 126 -2.96 8.95 -4.59
N CYS A 127 -4.04 9.38 -5.26
CA CYS A 127 -3.96 10.35 -6.34
C CYS A 127 -3.84 11.81 -5.87
N ASP A 128 -3.83 12.07 -4.55
CA ASP A 128 -3.60 13.42 -4.02
C ASP A 128 -2.15 13.89 -4.31
N LYS A 129 -2.00 15.20 -4.58
CA LYS A 129 -0.69 15.82 -4.88
C LYS A 129 0.34 15.71 -3.74
N LEU A 130 -0.10 15.42 -2.52
CA LEU A 130 0.77 15.25 -1.36
C LEU A 130 1.40 13.86 -1.31
N TYR A 131 0.78 12.86 -1.95
CA TYR A 131 1.39 11.54 -2.10
C TYR A 131 2.58 11.62 -3.07
N LYS A 132 3.69 11.00 -2.71
CA LYS A 132 4.91 10.98 -3.53
C LYS A 132 5.46 9.57 -3.60
N MET A 133 5.74 9.12 -4.81
CA MET A 133 6.55 7.92 -5.00
C MET A 133 7.96 8.15 -4.45
N PRO A 134 8.54 7.16 -3.75
CA PRO A 134 9.91 7.24 -3.29
C PRO A 134 10.90 7.27 -4.46
N ALA A 135 12.06 7.85 -4.23
CA ALA A 135 13.18 7.73 -5.15
C ALA A 135 13.70 6.28 -5.13
N ASP A 136 13.82 5.68 -6.30
CA ASP A 136 14.38 4.35 -6.48
C ASP A 136 15.42 4.37 -7.61
N PRO A 137 16.72 4.11 -7.33
CA PRO A 137 17.74 4.14 -8.36
C PRO A 137 17.55 3.06 -9.44
N GLU A 138 16.81 2.01 -9.14
CA GLU A 138 16.55 0.90 -10.06
C GLU A 138 15.27 1.12 -10.91
N ASN A 139 14.43 2.10 -10.59
CA ASN A 139 13.14 2.37 -11.25
C ASN A 139 12.23 1.12 -11.31
N ARG A 140 12.20 0.32 -10.24
CA ARG A 140 11.43 -0.92 -10.13
C ARG A 140 10.34 -0.86 -9.06
N CYS A 141 9.81 0.33 -8.79
CA CYS A 141 8.68 0.55 -7.90
C CYS A 141 7.37 0.66 -8.69
N ALA A 142 6.34 0.00 -8.20
CA ALA A 142 4.95 0.17 -8.62
C ALA A 142 4.15 0.79 -7.46
N VAL A 143 3.12 1.58 -7.74
CA VAL A 143 2.18 2.00 -6.70
C VAL A 143 1.16 0.90 -6.44
N SER A 144 0.88 0.61 -5.16
CA SER A 144 -0.12 -0.34 -4.72
C SER A 144 -1.35 0.37 -4.19
N VAL A 145 -2.52 -0.04 -4.67
CA VAL A 145 -3.84 0.45 -4.24
C VAL A 145 -4.80 -0.71 -4.08
N HIS A 146 -5.87 -0.49 -3.31
CA HIS A 146 -6.96 -1.44 -3.15
C HIS A 146 -8.24 -0.89 -3.78
N TYR A 147 -9.11 -1.79 -4.27
CA TYR A 147 -10.36 -1.41 -4.92
C TYR A 147 -11.54 -2.20 -4.35
N TYR A 148 -12.21 -1.64 -3.36
CA TYR A 148 -13.44 -2.16 -2.75
C TYR A 148 -14.62 -1.21 -3.01
N THR A 149 -14.76 -0.74 -4.26
CA THR A 149 -15.76 0.27 -4.62
C THR A 149 -16.77 -0.27 -5.65
N PRO A 150 -18.07 -0.12 -5.39
CA PRO A 150 -18.67 0.56 -4.22
C PRO A 150 -18.60 -0.31 -2.96
N VAL A 151 -18.27 0.30 -1.83
CA VAL A 151 -18.19 -0.36 -0.51
C VAL A 151 -19.51 -1.08 -0.13
N THR A 152 -20.64 -0.57 -0.61
CA THR A 152 -21.97 -1.18 -0.42
C THR A 152 -22.13 -2.52 -1.11
N PHE A 153 -21.31 -2.84 -2.12
CA PHE A 153 -21.25 -4.14 -2.77
C PHE A 153 -20.09 -4.98 -2.21
N ALA A 154 -18.88 -4.40 -2.18
CA ALA A 154 -17.67 -5.15 -1.92
C ALA A 154 -17.50 -5.58 -0.45
N ILE A 155 -18.04 -4.79 0.51
CA ILE A 155 -17.77 -5.00 1.95
C ILE A 155 -19.05 -5.11 2.78
N LEU A 156 -20.11 -4.38 2.43
CA LEU A 156 -21.28 -4.26 3.28
C LEU A 156 -22.16 -5.51 3.20
N GLU A 157 -22.15 -6.33 4.26
CA GLU A 157 -22.96 -7.57 4.34
C GLU A 157 -24.45 -7.30 4.60
N LYS A 158 -24.80 -6.18 5.23
CA LYS A 158 -26.15 -5.76 5.58
C LYS A 158 -26.28 -4.24 5.58
N ASP A 159 -27.53 -3.75 5.50
CA ASP A 159 -27.80 -2.31 5.53
C ASP A 159 -27.19 -1.64 6.77
N ALA A 160 -26.55 -0.50 6.55
CA ALA A 160 -26.01 0.38 7.57
C ALA A 160 -26.68 1.77 7.49
N SER A 161 -26.47 2.62 8.51
CA SER A 161 -27.04 3.97 8.53
C SER A 161 -26.62 4.86 7.36
N TRP A 162 -25.45 4.56 6.77
CA TRP A 162 -24.85 5.33 5.68
C TRP A 162 -25.01 4.68 4.29
N GLY A 163 -25.53 3.45 4.18
CA GLY A 163 -25.67 2.78 2.89
C GLY A 163 -26.46 1.48 2.96
N LYS A 164 -27.02 1.08 1.82
CA LYS A 164 -27.70 -0.21 1.65
C LYS A 164 -26.76 -1.22 1.01
N ALA A 165 -26.72 -2.43 1.59
CA ALA A 165 -25.97 -3.54 1.03
C ALA A 165 -26.48 -3.89 -0.37
N GLN A 166 -25.57 -4.04 -1.31
CA GLN A 166 -25.84 -4.44 -2.68
C GLN A 166 -25.43 -5.90 -2.87
N THR A 167 -26.28 -6.68 -3.52
CA THR A 167 -26.03 -8.10 -3.82
C THR A 167 -25.63 -8.35 -5.26
N THR A 168 -25.62 -7.29 -6.08
CA THR A 168 -25.29 -7.36 -7.50
C THR A 168 -24.39 -6.19 -7.91
N TRP A 169 -23.48 -6.44 -8.84
CA TRP A 169 -22.61 -5.46 -9.48
C TRP A 169 -22.78 -5.54 -11.01
N GLY A 170 -22.42 -4.49 -11.72
CA GLY A 170 -22.36 -4.47 -13.17
C GLY A 170 -23.39 -3.55 -13.83
N SER A 171 -24.09 -2.71 -13.05
CA SER A 171 -24.89 -1.61 -13.61
C SER A 171 -23.99 -0.60 -14.37
N GLU A 172 -24.61 0.22 -15.22
CA GLU A 172 -23.88 1.28 -15.92
C GLU A 172 -23.25 2.31 -14.94
N ALA A 173 -23.83 2.48 -13.76
CA ALA A 173 -23.27 3.32 -12.69
C ALA A 173 -22.00 2.68 -12.11
N ASP A 174 -22.00 1.39 -11.83
CA ASP A 174 -20.83 0.65 -11.32
C ASP A 174 -19.67 0.69 -12.30
N LYS A 175 -19.94 0.44 -13.58
CA LYS A 175 -18.94 0.49 -14.65
C LYS A 175 -18.35 1.88 -14.83
N LYS A 176 -19.15 2.94 -14.76
CA LYS A 176 -18.69 4.32 -14.80
C LYS A 176 -17.81 4.64 -13.60
N LEU A 177 -18.17 4.14 -12.42
CA LEU A 177 -17.40 4.33 -11.20
C LEU A 177 -16.04 3.64 -11.29
N LEU A 178 -15.99 2.39 -11.75
CA LEU A 178 -14.75 1.67 -12.02
C LEU A 178 -13.86 2.46 -13.00
N THR A 179 -14.41 2.86 -14.15
CA THR A 179 -13.67 3.64 -15.16
C THR A 179 -13.10 4.92 -14.56
N LYS A 180 -13.89 5.65 -13.78
CA LYS A 180 -13.44 6.86 -13.09
C LYS A 180 -12.19 6.60 -12.24
N TYR A 181 -12.20 5.56 -11.40
CA TYR A 181 -11.06 5.26 -10.54
C TYR A 181 -9.83 4.81 -11.31
N MET A 182 -10.00 4.02 -12.38
CA MET A 182 -8.89 3.64 -13.25
C MET A 182 -8.28 4.86 -13.96
N ASP A 183 -9.13 5.75 -14.49
CA ASP A 183 -8.68 6.99 -15.15
C ASP A 183 -7.98 7.96 -14.18
N MET A 184 -8.40 8.01 -12.91
CA MET A 184 -7.73 8.85 -11.90
C MET A 184 -6.26 8.49 -11.72
N MET A 185 -5.88 7.22 -11.83
CA MET A 185 -4.50 6.77 -11.66
C MET A 185 -3.65 6.98 -12.91
N LYS A 186 -4.26 7.25 -14.05
CA LYS A 186 -3.58 7.36 -15.34
C LYS A 186 -2.53 8.48 -15.34
N THR A 187 -2.93 9.71 -15.08
CA THR A 187 -2.05 10.88 -15.16
C THR A 187 -0.99 10.93 -14.05
N PRO A 188 -1.32 10.66 -12.77
CA PRO A 188 -0.28 10.71 -11.73
C PRO A 188 0.74 9.57 -11.82
N PHE A 189 0.39 8.42 -12.40
CA PHE A 189 1.26 7.23 -12.39
C PHE A 189 1.52 6.67 -13.78
N VAL A 190 0.51 6.15 -14.48
CA VAL A 190 0.70 5.37 -15.71
C VAL A 190 1.38 6.18 -16.82
N GLU A 191 0.97 7.43 -17.05
CA GLU A 191 1.57 8.33 -18.05
C GLU A 191 3.01 8.73 -17.71
N LYS A 192 3.43 8.54 -16.47
CA LYS A 192 4.81 8.74 -16.01
C LYS A 192 5.65 7.47 -16.03
N GLY A 193 5.10 6.36 -16.52
CA GLY A 193 5.77 5.05 -16.56
C GLY A 193 5.81 4.34 -15.20
N ILE A 194 5.01 4.77 -14.22
CA ILE A 194 4.88 4.12 -12.92
C ILE A 194 3.76 3.08 -13.03
N PRO A 195 4.06 1.77 -12.88
CA PRO A 195 3.03 0.75 -12.86
C PRO A 195 2.09 0.91 -11.67
N VAL A 196 0.83 0.53 -11.85
CA VAL A 196 -0.19 0.47 -10.78
C VAL A 196 -0.60 -0.97 -10.57
N ILE A 197 -0.54 -1.43 -9.33
CA ILE A 197 -1.00 -2.76 -8.92
C ILE A 197 -2.22 -2.59 -8.02
N ILE A 198 -3.30 -3.28 -8.35
CA ILE A 198 -4.45 -3.43 -7.46
C ILE A 198 -4.15 -4.68 -6.63
N GLY A 199 -3.67 -4.47 -5.39
CA GLY A 199 -3.23 -5.53 -4.49
C GLY A 199 -4.40 -6.32 -3.92
N GLU A 200 -5.52 -5.66 -3.70
CA GLU A 200 -6.75 -6.25 -3.19
C GLU A 200 -7.98 -5.64 -3.89
N TYR A 201 -9.01 -6.47 -4.08
CA TYR A 201 -10.29 -6.01 -4.63
C TYR A 201 -11.44 -6.93 -4.22
N GLY A 202 -12.68 -6.42 -4.27
CA GLY A 202 -13.91 -7.13 -3.97
C GLY A 202 -15.10 -6.62 -4.80
#